data_7cc0a6f43c6b6117f87cf4ca40a56842
#
_entry.id   7cc0a6f43c6b6117f87cf4ca40a56842
#
_cell.length_a   1.000
_cell.length_b   1.000
_cell.length_c   1.000
_cell.angle_alpha   90.00
_cell.angle_beta   90.00
_cell.angle_gamma   90.00
#
_symmetry.space_group_name_H-M   'P 1'
#
loop_
_entity.id
_entity.type
_entity.pdbx_description
1 polymer ?
#
loop_
_entity_poly.entity_id
_entity_poly.type
_entity_poly.pdbx_seq_one_letter_code
_entity_poly.pdbx_strand_id
1 'polypeptide(L)'
;MADQATGGRTLARKLDYLFHTVHPRGRGQYSYAEVAKAIEDRGGPTVSATYIWQLRKGLRDNPTKRHLEALADFFGISPAYFFDDAEAERIADRLALLATLRDAGARQLAARAAGLSKGSIQSLREMIDRLRELEGLPEPAPEHRAPGEGDAGAGR
;
A
#
# COMPACT_ATOMS: atom_id res chain seq x y z
N MET A 1 -26.01 0.88 22.61
CA MET A 1 -26.54 -0.17 21.73
C MET A 1 -26.03 0.09 20.34
N ALA A 2 -25.21 -0.80 19.87
CA ALA A 2 -24.50 -0.65 18.63
C ALA A 2 -25.45 -0.46 17.46
N ASP A 3 -25.28 0.63 16.76
CA ASP A 3 -25.86 0.88 15.46
C ASP A 3 -25.15 -0.05 14.44
N GLN A 4 -25.64 -1.26 14.35
CA GLN A 4 -25.10 -2.31 13.46
C GLN A 4 -25.79 -2.31 12.10
N ALA A 5 -26.55 -1.30 11.78
CA ALA A 5 -27.40 -1.36 10.61
C ALA A 5 -27.24 -0.15 9.70
N THR A 6 -26.04 0.15 9.31
CA THR A 6 -25.87 0.90 8.05
C THR A 6 -24.54 0.45 7.46
N GLY A 7 -24.60 -0.33 6.41
CA GLY A 7 -23.45 -0.99 5.78
C GLY A 7 -22.41 -0.08 5.17
N GLY A 8 -22.27 1.13 5.67
CA GLY A 8 -21.22 2.07 5.27
C GLY A 8 -19.87 1.71 5.89
N ARG A 9 -18.84 1.70 5.08
CA ARG A 9 -17.47 1.57 5.58
C ARG A 9 -17.13 2.81 6.40
N THR A 10 -16.70 2.63 7.66
CA THR A 10 -16.22 3.74 8.48
C THR A 10 -15.02 4.44 7.81
N LEU A 11 -14.77 5.70 8.18
CA LEU A 11 -13.60 6.45 7.71
C LEU A 11 -12.29 5.67 7.96
N ALA A 12 -12.15 5.08 9.15
CA ALA A 12 -10.98 4.27 9.49
C ALA A 12 -10.79 3.09 8.52
N ARG A 13 -11.85 2.38 8.19
CA ARG A 13 -11.81 1.28 7.22
C ARG A 13 -11.53 1.75 5.80
N LYS A 14 -12.08 2.87 5.39
CA LYS A 14 -11.81 3.48 4.08
C LYS A 14 -10.33 3.85 3.94
N LEU A 15 -9.76 4.49 4.95
CA LEU A 15 -8.33 4.82 4.98
C LEU A 15 -7.45 3.56 5.02
N ASP A 16 -7.78 2.61 5.88
CA ASP A 16 -7.02 1.35 5.99
C ASP A 16 -6.97 0.61 4.65
N TYR A 17 -8.09 0.55 3.95
CA TYR A 17 -8.17 -0.04 2.62
C TYR A 17 -7.25 0.66 1.60
N LEU A 18 -7.22 1.99 1.60
CA LEU A 18 -6.33 2.76 0.70
C LEU A 18 -4.85 2.48 0.99
N PHE A 19 -4.45 2.47 2.25
CA PHE A 19 -3.06 2.16 2.63
C PHE A 19 -2.66 0.75 2.24
N HIS A 20 -3.55 -0.22 2.32
CA HIS A 20 -3.27 -1.61 1.91
C HIS A 20 -3.23 -1.79 0.40
N THR A 21 -4.05 -1.06 -0.34
CA THR A 21 -4.26 -1.28 -1.77
C THR A 21 -3.43 -0.36 -2.64
N VAL A 22 -3.27 0.90 -2.23
CA VAL A 22 -2.53 1.93 -2.99
C VAL A 22 -1.16 2.14 -2.38
N HIS A 23 -0.15 1.54 -2.96
CA HIS A 23 1.23 1.70 -2.56
C HIS A 23 2.17 1.55 -3.77
N PRO A 24 3.41 2.02 -3.69
CA PRO A 24 4.37 1.90 -4.78
C PRO A 24 4.62 0.45 -5.15
N ARG A 25 4.92 0.22 -6.41
CA ARG A 25 5.34 -1.10 -6.89
C ARG A 25 6.64 -1.50 -6.20
N GLY A 26 6.71 -2.76 -5.76
CA GLY A 26 7.94 -3.35 -5.22
C GLY A 26 8.33 -2.89 -3.83
N ARG A 27 7.45 -2.16 -3.14
CA ARG A 27 7.62 -1.85 -1.71
C ARG A 27 6.29 -1.92 -0.98
N GLY A 28 6.34 -1.91 0.35
CA GLY A 28 5.16 -1.92 1.20
C GLY A 28 4.41 -0.60 1.22
N GLN A 29 3.46 -0.51 2.12
CA GLN A 29 2.60 0.66 2.29
C GLN A 29 3.41 1.95 2.51
N TYR A 30 2.83 3.08 2.15
CA TYR A 30 3.36 4.38 2.53
C TYR A 30 3.42 4.52 4.06
N SER A 31 4.47 5.14 4.57
CA SER A 31 4.49 5.58 5.96
C SER A 31 3.59 6.80 6.15
N TYR A 32 3.13 7.02 7.36
CA TYR A 32 2.34 8.22 7.67
C TYR A 32 3.14 9.51 7.45
N ALA A 33 4.44 9.47 7.71
CA ALA A 33 5.34 10.59 7.47
C ALA A 33 5.47 10.92 5.99
N GLU A 34 5.55 9.92 5.11
CA GLU A 34 5.57 10.12 3.66
C GLU A 34 4.28 10.77 3.15
N VAL A 35 3.13 10.33 3.65
CA VAL A 35 1.84 10.90 3.28
C VAL A 35 1.74 12.35 3.76
N ALA A 36 2.09 12.63 5.01
CA ALA A 36 2.07 13.98 5.58
C ALA A 36 2.96 14.93 4.79
N LYS A 37 4.20 14.50 4.48
CA LYS A 37 5.14 15.29 3.69
C LYS A 37 4.66 15.55 2.27
N ALA A 38 4.12 14.56 1.60
CA ALA A 38 3.61 14.69 0.23
C ALA A 38 2.42 15.68 0.16
N ILE A 39 1.55 15.67 1.16
CA ILE A 39 0.45 16.64 1.26
C ILE A 39 0.99 18.06 1.44
N GLU A 40 1.98 18.24 2.31
CA GLU A 40 2.63 19.54 2.52
C GLU A 40 3.34 20.04 1.26
N ASP A 41 4.11 19.18 0.60
CA ASP A 41 4.85 19.51 -0.64
C ASP A 41 3.93 19.93 -1.79
N ARG A 42 2.69 19.48 -1.80
CA ARG A 42 1.64 19.86 -2.77
C ARG A 42 0.87 21.13 -2.37
N GLY A 43 1.27 21.80 -1.29
CA GLY A 43 0.58 22.99 -0.79
C GLY A 43 -0.75 22.69 -0.10
N GLY A 44 -0.96 21.46 0.35
CA GLY A 44 -2.14 21.06 1.10
C GLY A 44 -2.13 21.54 2.56
N PRO A 45 -3.16 21.18 3.32
CA PRO A 45 -3.24 21.53 4.74
C PRO A 45 -2.13 20.85 5.53
N THR A 46 -1.74 21.44 6.65
CA THR A 46 -0.81 20.80 7.58
C THR A 46 -1.48 19.60 8.24
N VAL A 47 -0.97 18.43 7.96
CA VAL A 47 -1.44 17.15 8.52
C VAL A 47 -0.25 16.41 9.10
N SER A 48 -0.30 16.06 10.38
CA SER A 48 0.80 15.31 11.00
C SER A 48 0.67 13.81 10.73
N ALA A 49 1.80 13.11 10.74
CA ALA A 49 1.84 11.65 10.66
C ALA A 49 0.99 11.00 11.77
N THR A 50 1.07 11.53 12.99
CA THR A 50 0.28 11.06 14.13
C THR A 50 -1.22 11.22 13.89
N TYR A 51 -1.64 12.34 13.30
CA TYR A 51 -3.05 12.58 12.99
C TYR A 51 -3.58 11.59 11.95
N ILE A 52 -2.82 11.31 10.89
CA ILE A 52 -3.18 10.32 9.88
C ILE A 52 -3.30 8.93 10.51
N TRP A 53 -2.37 8.55 11.37
CA TRP A 53 -2.44 7.31 12.12
C TRP A 53 -3.70 7.22 12.98
N GLN A 54 -4.04 8.30 13.70
CA GLN A 54 -5.26 8.36 14.53
C GLN A 54 -6.54 8.20 13.71
N LEU A 55 -6.62 8.83 12.54
CA LEU A 55 -7.73 8.65 11.61
C LEU A 55 -7.86 7.21 11.12
N ARG A 56 -6.74 6.61 10.72
CA ARG A 56 -6.73 5.22 10.26
C ARG A 56 -7.11 4.22 11.34
N LYS A 57 -6.74 4.48 12.59
CA LYS A 57 -7.09 3.64 13.74
C LYS A 57 -8.47 3.91 14.31
N GLY A 58 -9.19 4.90 13.81
CA GLY A 58 -10.50 5.28 14.33
C GLY A 58 -10.45 6.02 15.67
N LEU A 59 -9.28 6.48 16.09
CA LEU A 59 -9.10 7.28 17.30
C LEU A 59 -9.55 8.72 17.10
N ARG A 60 -9.61 9.16 15.85
CA ARG A 60 -10.23 10.40 15.41
C ARG A 60 -11.15 10.11 14.24
N ASP A 61 -12.35 10.63 14.27
CA ASP A 61 -13.43 10.35 13.32
C ASP A 61 -14.04 11.61 12.68
N ASN A 62 -13.51 12.77 13.02
CA ASN A 62 -14.03 14.05 12.55
C ASN A 62 -12.96 14.92 11.87
N PRO A 63 -12.37 14.46 10.75
CA PRO A 63 -11.47 15.29 9.97
C PRO A 63 -12.24 16.38 9.23
N THR A 64 -11.55 17.48 8.94
CA THR A 64 -12.12 18.51 8.07
C THR A 64 -12.24 17.99 6.63
N LYS A 65 -13.17 18.56 5.86
CA LYS A 65 -13.29 18.27 4.43
C LYS A 65 -11.96 18.47 3.70
N ARG A 66 -11.23 19.52 4.04
CA ARG A 66 -9.93 19.85 3.44
C ARG A 66 -8.88 18.76 3.70
N HIS A 67 -8.88 18.14 4.88
CA HIS A 67 -8.01 16.99 5.18
C HIS A 67 -8.37 15.78 4.33
N LEU A 68 -9.65 15.49 4.16
CA LEU A 68 -10.11 14.37 3.33
C LEU A 68 -9.81 14.57 1.85
N GLU A 69 -9.99 15.79 1.35
CA GLU A 69 -9.62 16.16 -0.02
C GLU A 69 -8.12 15.98 -0.28
N ALA A 70 -7.27 16.38 0.67
CA ALA A 70 -5.83 16.21 0.57
C ALA A 70 -5.41 14.74 0.59
N LEU A 71 -6.03 13.92 1.43
CA LEU A 71 -5.79 12.48 1.46
C LEU A 71 -6.25 11.80 0.15
N ALA A 72 -7.42 12.17 -0.37
CA ALA A 72 -7.91 11.67 -1.65
C ALA A 72 -6.96 12.03 -2.80
N ASP A 73 -6.50 13.27 -2.84
CA ASP A 73 -5.52 13.73 -3.83
C ASP A 73 -4.20 12.95 -3.75
N PHE A 74 -3.71 12.70 -2.54
CA PHE A 74 -2.51 11.88 -2.35
C PHE A 74 -2.67 10.47 -2.93
N PHE A 75 -3.78 9.81 -2.66
CA PHE A 75 -4.05 8.46 -3.16
C PHE A 75 -4.55 8.42 -4.62
N GLY A 76 -4.75 9.57 -5.25
CA GLY A 76 -5.19 9.66 -6.64
C GLY A 76 -6.65 9.23 -6.87
N ILE A 77 -7.51 9.41 -5.89
CA ILE A 77 -8.93 9.06 -5.93
C ILE A 77 -9.82 10.29 -5.76
N SER A 78 -11.09 10.16 -6.15
CA SER A 78 -12.09 11.20 -5.88
C SER A 78 -12.34 11.36 -4.38
N PRO A 79 -12.46 12.60 -3.85
CA PRO A 79 -12.86 12.84 -2.46
C PRO A 79 -14.22 12.23 -2.11
N ALA A 80 -15.11 12.02 -3.08
CA ALA A 80 -16.40 11.35 -2.89
C ALA A 80 -16.27 9.96 -2.25
N TYR A 81 -15.12 9.31 -2.38
CA TYR A 81 -14.80 8.06 -1.69
C TYR A 81 -15.06 8.13 -0.18
N PHE A 82 -14.77 9.27 0.45
CA PHE A 82 -14.97 9.45 1.88
C PHE A 82 -16.40 9.84 2.28
N PHE A 83 -17.16 10.40 1.35
CA PHE A 83 -18.48 10.99 1.63
C PHE A 83 -19.66 10.17 1.11
N ASP A 84 -19.45 9.31 0.12
CA ASP A 84 -20.48 8.52 -0.55
C ASP A 84 -20.07 7.06 -0.57
N ASP A 85 -20.87 6.21 0.08
CA ASP A 85 -20.59 4.78 0.19
C ASP A 85 -20.69 4.05 -1.16
N ALA A 86 -21.60 4.46 -2.03
CA ALA A 86 -21.74 3.89 -3.36
C ALA A 86 -20.50 4.20 -4.22
N GLU A 87 -19.99 5.42 -4.14
CA GLU A 87 -18.76 5.81 -4.82
C GLU A 87 -17.53 5.13 -4.20
N ALA A 88 -17.52 4.95 -2.88
CA ALA A 88 -16.47 4.21 -2.20
C ALA A 88 -16.39 2.76 -2.69
N GLU A 89 -17.52 2.09 -2.89
CA GLU A 89 -17.55 0.74 -3.43
C GLU A 89 -17.04 0.69 -4.87
N ARG A 90 -17.47 1.59 -5.74
CA ARG A 90 -16.98 1.67 -7.14
C ARG A 90 -15.47 1.88 -7.20
N ILE A 91 -14.94 2.77 -6.39
CA ILE A 91 -13.49 3.03 -6.33
C ILE A 91 -12.77 1.79 -5.78
N ALA A 92 -13.28 1.16 -4.72
CA ALA A 92 -12.72 -0.06 -4.17
C ALA A 92 -12.67 -1.20 -5.21
N ASP A 93 -13.73 -1.38 -5.99
CA ASP A 93 -13.79 -2.38 -7.04
C ASP A 93 -12.75 -2.12 -8.16
N ARG A 94 -12.59 -0.87 -8.56
CA ARG A 94 -11.55 -0.47 -9.53
C ARG A 94 -10.15 -0.73 -9.00
N LEU A 95 -9.88 -0.37 -7.75
CA LEU A 95 -8.58 -0.61 -7.12
C LEU A 95 -8.28 -2.10 -6.98
N ALA A 96 -9.27 -2.91 -6.61
CA ALA A 96 -9.15 -4.35 -6.54
C ALA A 96 -8.84 -4.98 -7.92
N LEU A 97 -9.51 -4.52 -8.97
CA LEU A 97 -9.23 -4.96 -10.34
C LEU A 97 -7.81 -4.61 -10.77
N LEU A 98 -7.35 -3.38 -10.52
CA LEU A 98 -5.99 -2.96 -10.83
C LEU A 98 -4.94 -3.77 -10.07
N ALA A 99 -5.17 -4.05 -8.79
CA ALA A 99 -4.30 -4.91 -7.99
C ALA A 99 -4.23 -6.33 -8.55
N THR A 100 -5.37 -6.90 -8.94
CA THR A 100 -5.44 -8.24 -9.57
C THR A 100 -4.66 -8.29 -10.87
N LEU A 101 -4.78 -7.28 -11.73
CA LEU A 101 -4.04 -7.21 -13.00
C LEU A 101 -2.53 -7.08 -12.75
N ARG A 102 -2.14 -6.30 -11.75
CA ARG A 102 -0.73 -6.16 -11.35
C ARG A 102 -0.17 -7.49 -10.87
N ASP A 103 -0.88 -8.18 -9.99
CA ASP A 103 -0.49 -9.47 -9.43
C ASP A 103 -0.44 -10.55 -10.51
N ALA A 104 -1.36 -10.54 -11.47
CA ALA A 104 -1.36 -11.45 -12.61
C ALA A 104 -0.08 -11.28 -13.46
N GLY A 105 0.34 -10.06 -13.73
CA GLY A 105 1.60 -9.76 -14.42
C GLY A 105 2.83 -10.30 -13.69
N ALA A 106 2.90 -10.08 -12.38
CA ALA A 106 3.98 -10.60 -11.54
C ALA A 106 3.99 -12.13 -11.49
N ARG A 107 2.82 -12.76 -11.37
CA ARG A 107 2.68 -14.23 -11.41
C ARG A 107 3.11 -14.83 -12.74
N GLN A 108 2.75 -14.20 -13.86
CA GLN A 108 3.20 -14.65 -15.19
C GLN A 108 4.72 -14.56 -15.31
N LEU A 109 5.32 -13.49 -14.82
CA LEU A 109 6.77 -13.35 -14.81
C LEU A 109 7.44 -14.43 -13.96
N ALA A 110 6.92 -14.69 -12.77
CA ALA A 110 7.40 -15.74 -11.88
C ALA A 110 7.27 -17.14 -12.53
N ALA A 111 6.14 -17.42 -13.17
CA ALA A 111 5.93 -18.68 -13.88
C ALA A 111 6.93 -18.89 -15.02
N ARG A 112 7.25 -17.83 -15.78
CA ARG A 112 8.27 -17.89 -16.84
C ARG A 112 9.69 -18.02 -16.32
N ALA A 113 9.95 -17.49 -15.14
CA ALA A 113 11.25 -17.63 -14.46
C ALA A 113 11.45 -19.04 -13.84
N ALA A 114 10.35 -19.75 -13.57
CA ALA A 114 10.41 -21.10 -13.01
C ALA A 114 11.12 -22.04 -13.99
N GLY A 115 12.06 -22.84 -13.46
CA GLY A 115 12.85 -23.79 -14.26
C GLY A 115 14.11 -23.20 -14.89
N LEU A 116 14.36 -21.91 -14.78
CA LEU A 116 15.62 -21.32 -15.20
C LEU A 116 16.77 -21.76 -14.28
N SER A 117 17.97 -21.84 -14.83
CA SER A 117 19.19 -22.12 -14.04
C SER A 117 19.46 -20.99 -13.04
N LYS A 118 20.25 -21.29 -12.01
CA LYS A 118 20.67 -20.27 -11.02
C LYS A 118 21.38 -19.07 -11.67
N GLY A 119 22.21 -19.31 -12.69
CA GLY A 119 22.89 -18.27 -13.44
C GLY A 119 21.92 -17.38 -14.21
N SER A 120 20.91 -17.97 -14.86
CA SER A 120 19.88 -17.23 -15.57
C SER A 120 19.00 -16.40 -14.62
N ILE A 121 18.67 -16.93 -13.45
CA ILE A 121 17.93 -16.21 -12.41
C ILE A 121 18.76 -15.01 -11.93
N GLN A 122 20.06 -15.18 -11.73
CA GLN A 122 20.93 -14.07 -11.34
C GLN A 122 20.98 -12.97 -12.39
N SER A 123 21.12 -13.32 -13.64
CA SER A 123 21.07 -12.34 -14.75
C SER A 123 19.73 -11.61 -14.83
N LEU A 124 18.63 -12.33 -14.58
CA LEU A 124 17.30 -11.72 -14.54
C LEU A 124 17.18 -10.73 -13.37
N ARG A 125 17.71 -11.04 -12.21
CA ARG A 125 17.75 -10.12 -11.04
C ARG A 125 18.52 -8.85 -11.38
N GLU A 126 19.70 -8.96 -11.95
CA GLU A 126 20.51 -7.80 -12.35
C GLU A 126 19.79 -6.92 -13.36
N MET A 127 19.05 -7.51 -14.30
CA MET A 127 18.23 -6.78 -15.27
C MET A 127 17.08 -6.04 -14.57
N ILE A 128 16.40 -6.69 -13.64
CA ILE A 128 15.32 -6.09 -12.86
C ILE A 128 15.86 -4.93 -12.02
N ASP A 129 16.99 -5.10 -11.33
CA ASP A 129 17.61 -4.05 -10.50
C ASP A 129 17.97 -2.83 -11.35
N ARG A 130 18.52 -3.04 -12.53
CA ARG A 130 18.81 -1.94 -13.47
C ARG A 130 17.56 -1.22 -13.96
N LEU A 131 16.46 -1.95 -14.24
CA LEU A 131 15.18 -1.35 -14.59
C LEU A 131 14.60 -0.53 -13.44
N ARG A 132 14.72 -1.03 -12.21
CA ARG A 132 14.30 -0.31 -11.01
C ARG A 132 15.06 1.00 -10.81
N GLU A 133 16.38 0.99 -11.04
CA GLU A 133 17.21 2.20 -11.01
C GLU A 133 16.76 3.23 -12.05
N LEU A 134 16.49 2.78 -13.28
CA LEU A 134 16.02 3.65 -14.37
C LEU A 134 14.64 4.25 -14.08
N GLU A 135 13.77 3.51 -13.41
CA GLU A 135 12.44 3.98 -12.99
C GLU A 135 12.46 4.76 -11.66
N GLY A 136 13.63 4.90 -11.01
CA GLY A 136 13.76 5.58 -9.73
C GLY A 136 13.11 4.85 -8.56
N LEU A 137 12.98 3.54 -8.65
CA LEU A 137 12.39 2.73 -7.59
C LEU A 137 13.44 2.38 -6.52
N PRO A 138 13.08 2.45 -5.23
CA PRO A 138 13.99 2.07 -4.15
C PRO A 138 14.35 0.59 -4.21
N GLU A 139 15.49 0.22 -3.65
CA GLU A 139 15.85 -1.20 -3.50
C GLU A 139 14.74 -1.99 -2.80
N PRO A 140 14.47 -3.23 -3.26
CA PRO A 140 13.52 -4.09 -2.56
C PRO A 140 14.03 -4.33 -1.13
N ALA A 141 13.11 -4.27 -0.16
CA ALA A 141 13.45 -4.62 1.20
C ALA A 141 14.07 -6.03 1.22
N PRO A 142 15.15 -6.25 2.00
CA PRO A 142 15.72 -7.59 2.13
C PRO A 142 14.64 -8.56 2.57
N GLU A 143 14.52 -9.66 1.85
CA GLU A 143 13.58 -10.71 2.21
C GLU A 143 13.77 -11.05 3.68
N HIS A 144 12.71 -10.90 4.46
CA HIS A 144 12.72 -11.28 5.87
C HIS A 144 12.98 -12.78 5.94
N ARG A 145 14.22 -13.13 6.19
CA ARG A 145 14.59 -14.51 6.51
C ARG A 145 13.80 -14.88 7.75
N ALA A 146 12.85 -15.79 7.59
CA ALA A 146 12.06 -16.28 8.70
C ALA A 146 13.01 -16.72 9.83
N PRO A 147 12.82 -16.27 11.08
CA PRO A 147 13.62 -16.76 12.18
C PRO A 147 13.18 -18.19 12.51
N GLY A 148 13.96 -19.17 12.12
CA GLY A 148 13.73 -20.52 12.55
C GLY A 148 14.13 -21.61 11.58
N GLU A 149 15.41 -21.76 11.32
CA GLU A 149 15.98 -23.09 11.04
C GLU A 149 17.49 -23.02 11.30
N GLY A 150 17.86 -23.43 12.45
CA GLY A 150 19.27 -23.62 12.75
C GLY A 150 19.56 -23.48 14.23
N ASP A 151 19.25 -24.44 14.98
CA ASP A 151 20.20 -25.18 15.80
C ASP A 151 19.46 -26.28 16.58
N ALA A 152 19.38 -27.41 15.97
CA ALA A 152 19.17 -28.66 16.70
C ALA A 152 20.37 -29.53 16.43
N GLY A 153 21.30 -29.57 17.36
CA GLY A 153 22.21 -30.67 17.36
C GLY A 153 23.68 -30.38 17.59
N ALA A 154 24.07 -30.42 18.82
CA ALA A 154 25.19 -31.27 19.23
C ALA A 154 25.37 -31.13 20.73
N GLY A 155 24.68 -31.96 21.46
CA GLY A 155 25.10 -32.34 22.80
C GLY A 155 26.26 -33.31 22.71
N ARG A 156 27.31 -32.99 23.41
CA ARG A 156 28.08 -33.88 24.26
C ARG A 156 29.18 -33.08 24.93
#